data_bcda9da02b836b4a34916499a6113475
#
_entry.id   bcda9da02b836b4a34916499a6113475
#
_cell.length_a   1.000
_cell.length_b   1.000
_cell.length_c   1.000
_cell.angle_alpha   90.00
_cell.angle_beta   90.00
_cell.angle_gamma   90.00
#
_symmetry.space_group_name_H-M   'P 1'
#
loop_
_entity.id
_entity.type
_entity.pdbx_description
1 polymer ?
#
loop_
_entity_poly.entity_id
_entity_poly.type
_entity_poly.pdbx_seq_one_letter_code
_entity_poly.pdbx_strand_id
1 'polypeptide(L)'
;WTDKPFWRQPSPYMIWDDRHPSWWAMEHGYEATILGLRRDESIKRRLYLSKKHEVYQVKTGMVMCHPIAGWTLNDIWAAIVAWNLTYNPVYDRLTEIGVPLSKQRVGPLPLSNAGHLREGWPEMYSRLVARYGSSCW
;
A
#
# COMPACT_ATOMS: atom_id res chain seq x y z
N TRP A 1 -2.01 24.08 16.67
CA TRP A 1 -1.11 23.77 15.57
C TRP A 1 -0.22 22.66 16.08
N THR A 2 -0.45 21.43 15.58
CA THR A 2 0.34 20.29 15.99
C THR A 2 1.60 20.27 15.12
N ASP A 3 2.79 20.22 15.74
CA ASP A 3 4.10 20.08 15.08
C ASP A 3 4.28 18.75 14.34
N LYS A 4 3.18 18.06 14.06
CA LYS A 4 3.20 16.82 13.29
C LYS A 4 3.33 17.13 11.81
N PRO A 5 4.25 16.47 11.10
CA PRO A 5 4.35 16.54 9.65
C PRO A 5 2.99 16.33 9.00
N PHE A 6 2.72 17.01 7.89
CA PHE A 6 1.39 17.01 7.23
C PHE A 6 0.86 15.60 6.92
N TRP A 7 1.74 14.63 6.66
CA TRP A 7 1.37 13.22 6.45
C TRP A 7 0.95 12.48 7.73
N ARG A 8 1.16 13.10 8.90
CA ARG A 8 0.65 12.61 10.19
C ARG A 8 -0.55 13.41 10.68
N GLN A 9 -0.98 14.42 9.92
CA GLN A 9 -2.21 15.11 10.24
C GLN A 9 -3.39 14.30 9.71
N PRO A 10 -4.44 14.06 10.52
CA PRO A 10 -5.62 13.39 10.04
C PRO A 10 -6.20 14.18 8.87
N SER A 11 -6.36 13.55 7.71
CA SER A 11 -7.13 14.13 6.63
C SER A 11 -8.58 14.31 7.12
N PRO A 12 -9.22 15.44 6.84
CA PRO A 12 -10.64 15.60 7.15
C PRO A 12 -11.52 14.57 6.42
N TYR A 13 -10.96 13.87 5.41
CA TYR A 13 -11.63 12.84 4.62
C TYR A 13 -11.14 11.42 4.94
N MET A 14 -10.09 11.26 5.74
CA MET A 14 -9.59 9.97 6.18
C MET A 14 -9.44 10.01 7.70
N ILE A 15 -10.35 9.40 8.39
CA ILE A 15 -10.16 9.04 9.80
C ILE A 15 -9.11 7.93 9.82
N TRP A 16 -7.83 8.31 9.81
CA TRP A 16 -6.77 7.39 10.18
C TRP A 16 -6.86 7.21 11.69
N ASP A 17 -7.64 6.24 12.07
CA ASP A 17 -7.53 5.65 13.36
C ASP A 17 -6.23 4.83 13.36
N ASP A 18 -5.36 5.04 14.34
CA ASP A 18 -4.15 4.21 14.55
C ASP A 18 -4.51 2.74 14.83
N ARG A 19 -5.80 2.45 14.96
CA ARG A 19 -6.34 1.12 15.13
C ARG A 19 -6.22 0.32 13.83
N HIS A 20 -5.87 -0.94 13.98
CA HIS A 20 -5.83 -1.89 12.87
C HIS A 20 -7.17 -1.90 12.11
N PRO A 21 -7.17 -1.97 10.76
CA PRO A 21 -8.41 -1.95 9.95
C PRO A 21 -9.50 -2.93 10.40
N SER A 22 -9.14 -4.03 11.06
CA SER A 22 -10.10 -4.98 11.64
C SER A 22 -10.96 -4.38 12.75
N TRP A 23 -10.46 -3.39 13.49
CA TRP A 23 -11.27 -2.71 14.52
C TRP A 23 -12.39 -1.90 13.90
N TRP A 24 -12.05 -1.12 12.87
CA TRP A 24 -13.04 -0.37 12.12
C TRP A 24 -14.12 -1.28 11.53
N ALA A 25 -13.70 -2.40 10.93
CA ALA A 25 -14.60 -3.38 10.36
C ALA A 25 -15.56 -3.96 11.43
N MET A 26 -15.05 -4.29 12.61
CA MET A 26 -15.88 -4.79 13.73
C MET A 26 -16.89 -3.75 14.21
N GLU A 27 -16.48 -2.50 14.39
CA GLU A 27 -17.35 -1.40 14.80
C GLU A 27 -18.50 -1.17 13.81
N HIS A 28 -18.28 -1.52 12.53
CA HIS A 28 -19.29 -1.40 11.48
C HIS A 28 -20.04 -2.72 11.18
N GLY A 29 -19.90 -3.73 12.05
CA GLY A 29 -20.64 -4.98 11.96
C GLY A 29 -20.13 -5.96 10.91
N TYR A 30 -18.89 -5.80 10.41
CA TYR A 30 -18.26 -6.76 9.52
C TYR A 30 -17.62 -7.88 10.32
N GLU A 31 -17.80 -9.12 9.85
CA GLU A 31 -17.26 -10.34 10.50
C GLU A 31 -15.90 -10.76 9.94
N ALA A 32 -15.55 -10.28 8.74
CA ALA A 32 -14.32 -10.64 8.06
C ALA A 32 -13.62 -9.43 7.41
N THR A 33 -12.30 -9.52 7.30
CA THR A 33 -11.47 -8.57 6.56
C THR A 33 -10.64 -9.31 5.53
N ILE A 34 -10.73 -8.89 4.26
CA ILE A 34 -9.95 -9.44 3.15
C ILE A 34 -8.80 -8.48 2.86
N LEU A 35 -7.56 -8.99 2.87
CA LEU A 35 -6.37 -8.19 2.60
C LEU A 35 -5.54 -8.83 1.48
N GLY A 36 -5.17 -8.02 0.49
CA GLY A 36 -4.32 -8.43 -0.63
C GLY A 36 -2.83 -8.53 -0.27
N LEU A 37 -2.49 -9.15 0.86
CA LEU A 37 -1.12 -9.33 1.29
C LEU A 37 -0.50 -10.57 0.65
N ARG A 38 0.75 -10.46 0.17
CA ARG A 38 1.50 -11.57 -0.41
C ARG A 38 2.80 -11.83 0.36
N ARG A 39 3.19 -13.10 0.46
CA ARG A 39 4.47 -13.51 1.09
C ARG A 39 5.68 -12.94 0.34
N ASP A 40 5.53 -12.73 -0.97
CA ASP A 40 6.57 -12.25 -1.88
C ASP A 40 6.94 -10.76 -1.69
N GLU A 41 6.11 -9.97 -1.03
CA GLU A 41 6.31 -8.53 -0.92
C GLU A 41 7.43 -8.09 0.03
N SER A 42 7.70 -8.87 1.08
CA SER A 42 8.80 -8.61 2.01
C SER A 42 9.06 -9.79 2.95
N ILE A 43 10.26 -9.83 3.53
CA ILE A 43 10.64 -10.83 4.53
C ILE A 43 9.67 -10.79 5.74
N LYS A 44 9.27 -9.59 6.20
CA LYS A 44 8.31 -9.45 7.31
C LYS A 44 6.97 -10.07 6.98
N ARG A 45 6.43 -9.83 5.76
CA ARG A 45 5.17 -10.42 5.32
C ARG A 45 5.27 -11.92 5.12
N ARG A 46 6.38 -12.40 4.58
CA ARG A 46 6.66 -13.84 4.45
C ARG A 46 6.61 -14.53 5.82
N LEU A 47 7.34 -14.02 6.80
CA LEU A 47 7.36 -14.57 8.15
C LEU A 47 6.00 -14.47 8.85
N TYR A 48 5.28 -13.39 8.65
CA TYR A 48 3.93 -13.23 9.20
C TYR A 48 2.95 -14.25 8.60
N LEU A 49 2.86 -14.31 7.28
CA LEU A 49 1.92 -15.18 6.57
C LEU A 49 2.31 -16.67 6.62
N SER A 50 3.57 -17.02 6.88
CA SER A 50 3.98 -18.41 7.08
C SER A 50 3.52 -18.98 8.41
N LYS A 51 3.29 -18.12 9.41
CA LYS A 51 2.76 -18.52 10.74
C LYS A 51 1.23 -18.57 10.80
N LYS A 52 0.56 -18.15 9.73
CA LYS A 52 -0.89 -18.04 9.64
C LYS A 52 -1.38 -18.84 8.44
N HIS A 53 -2.58 -19.41 8.56
CA HIS A 53 -3.30 -19.89 7.38
C HIS A 53 -3.78 -18.70 6.53
N GLU A 54 -4.19 -18.96 5.30
CA GLU A 54 -4.75 -17.93 4.43
C GLU A 54 -6.06 -17.35 4.99
N VAL A 55 -6.76 -18.15 5.77
CA VAL A 55 -7.94 -17.74 6.54
C VAL A 55 -7.72 -18.13 8.01
N TYR A 56 -7.84 -17.17 8.91
CA TYR A 56 -7.71 -17.41 10.35
C TYR A 56 -8.52 -16.40 11.15
N GLN A 57 -8.89 -16.77 12.37
CA GLN A 57 -9.59 -15.89 13.29
C GLN A 57 -8.58 -15.24 14.25
N VAL A 58 -8.70 -13.93 14.45
CA VAL A 58 -7.93 -13.20 15.47
C VAL A 58 -8.65 -13.24 16.81
N LYS A 59 -7.94 -12.88 17.89
CA LYS A 59 -8.47 -12.91 19.26
C LYS A 59 -9.77 -12.11 19.47
N THR A 60 -10.01 -11.13 18.64
CA THR A 60 -11.22 -10.28 18.66
C THR A 60 -12.44 -10.94 18.01
N GLY A 61 -12.30 -12.15 17.45
CA GLY A 61 -13.36 -12.84 16.71
C GLY A 61 -13.39 -12.55 15.21
N MET A 62 -12.72 -11.48 14.74
CA MET A 62 -12.66 -11.12 13.32
C MET A 62 -11.95 -12.22 12.51
N VAL A 63 -12.52 -12.60 11.37
CA VAL A 63 -11.88 -13.48 10.38
C VAL A 63 -10.98 -12.65 9.46
N MET A 64 -9.73 -13.06 9.34
CA MET A 64 -8.76 -12.48 8.41
C MET A 64 -8.57 -13.41 7.22
N CYS A 65 -8.66 -12.86 6.01
CA CYS A 65 -8.52 -13.64 4.78
C CYS A 65 -7.44 -12.99 3.87
N HIS A 66 -6.49 -13.82 3.41
CA HIS A 66 -5.41 -13.42 2.52
C HIS A 66 -5.42 -14.28 1.25
N PRO A 67 -6.38 -14.11 0.34
CA PRO A 67 -6.62 -15.04 -0.78
C PRO A 67 -5.45 -15.13 -1.77
N ILE A 68 -4.60 -14.12 -1.82
CA ILE A 68 -3.42 -14.06 -2.70
C ILE A 68 -2.09 -14.20 -1.94
N ALA A 69 -2.12 -14.75 -0.71
CA ALA A 69 -0.92 -14.87 0.13
C ALA A 69 0.21 -15.66 -0.52
N GLY A 70 -0.12 -16.66 -1.32
CA GLY A 70 0.84 -17.49 -2.06
C GLY A 70 1.28 -16.93 -3.43
N TRP A 71 0.65 -15.86 -3.91
CA TRP A 71 0.93 -15.33 -5.25
C TRP A 71 2.27 -14.59 -5.29
N THR A 72 2.99 -14.79 -6.39
CA THR A 72 4.18 -14.00 -6.73
C THR A 72 3.79 -12.71 -7.45
N LEU A 73 4.76 -11.82 -7.67
CA LEU A 73 4.55 -10.64 -8.50
C LEU A 73 4.14 -11.02 -9.94
N ASN A 74 4.72 -12.09 -10.48
CA ASN A 74 4.39 -12.57 -11.82
C ASN A 74 2.95 -13.09 -11.90
N ASP A 75 2.45 -13.76 -10.85
CA ASP A 75 1.06 -14.23 -10.82
C ASP A 75 0.08 -13.06 -10.86
N ILE A 76 0.39 -11.95 -10.18
CA ILE A 76 -0.44 -10.73 -10.22
C ILE A 76 -0.51 -10.19 -11.65
N TRP A 77 0.63 -10.03 -12.34
CA TRP A 77 0.65 -9.51 -13.70
C TRP A 77 0.02 -10.48 -14.70
N ALA A 78 0.22 -11.78 -14.53
CA ALA A 78 -0.45 -12.80 -15.33
C ALA A 78 -1.97 -12.74 -15.16
N ALA A 79 -2.47 -12.57 -13.95
CA ALA A 79 -3.90 -12.42 -13.69
C ALA A 79 -4.47 -11.14 -14.31
N ILE A 80 -3.76 -10.01 -14.21
CA ILE A 80 -4.16 -8.75 -14.84
C ILE A 80 -4.34 -8.93 -16.35
N VAL A 81 -3.38 -9.57 -17.00
CA VAL A 81 -3.45 -9.83 -18.46
C VAL A 81 -4.54 -10.83 -18.79
N ALA A 82 -4.58 -11.99 -18.09
CA ALA A 82 -5.51 -13.08 -18.40
C ALA A 82 -6.98 -12.67 -18.21
N TRP A 83 -7.25 -11.82 -17.23
CA TRP A 83 -8.62 -11.38 -16.90
C TRP A 83 -8.94 -9.98 -17.41
N ASN A 84 -8.03 -9.38 -18.18
CA ASN A 84 -8.16 -8.01 -18.72
C ASN A 84 -8.55 -7.00 -17.62
N LEU A 85 -7.84 -7.06 -16.49
CA LEU A 85 -8.12 -6.19 -15.35
C LEU A 85 -7.51 -4.82 -15.55
N THR A 86 -8.24 -3.79 -15.14
CA THR A 86 -7.71 -2.43 -15.09
C THR A 86 -6.69 -2.31 -13.95
N TYR A 87 -5.55 -1.69 -14.21
CA TYR A 87 -4.54 -1.38 -13.22
C TYR A 87 -4.13 0.09 -13.25
N ASN A 88 -3.42 0.54 -12.23
CA ASN A 88 -3.01 1.94 -12.13
C ASN A 88 -1.88 2.25 -13.12
N PRO A 89 -2.04 3.23 -14.05
CA PRO A 89 -1.02 3.60 -15.05
C PRO A 89 0.32 4.08 -14.46
N VAL A 90 0.35 4.35 -13.16
CA VAL A 90 1.61 4.67 -12.44
C VAL A 90 2.67 3.58 -12.62
N TYR A 91 2.26 2.32 -12.75
CA TYR A 91 3.20 1.22 -12.98
C TYR A 91 3.90 1.32 -14.32
N ASP A 92 3.21 1.76 -15.39
CA ASP A 92 3.82 1.99 -16.69
C ASP A 92 4.87 3.09 -16.59
N ARG A 93 4.51 4.20 -15.94
CA ARG A 93 5.43 5.31 -15.75
C ARG A 93 6.65 4.96 -14.91
N LEU A 94 6.47 4.15 -13.86
CA LEU A 94 7.59 3.65 -13.06
C LEU A 94 8.52 2.76 -13.90
N THR A 95 7.97 1.96 -14.81
CA THR A 95 8.75 1.15 -15.75
C THR A 95 9.54 2.02 -16.73
N GLU A 96 8.91 3.05 -17.30
CA GLU A 96 9.56 4.00 -18.22
C GLU A 96 10.78 4.70 -17.59
N ILE A 97 10.72 5.06 -16.31
CA ILE A 97 11.85 5.65 -15.58
C ILE A 97 12.80 4.60 -14.98
N GLY A 98 12.70 3.34 -15.40
CA GLY A 98 13.64 2.28 -15.04
C GLY A 98 13.49 1.69 -13.66
N VAL A 99 12.35 1.91 -12.97
CA VAL A 99 12.11 1.29 -11.66
C VAL A 99 11.78 -0.20 -11.83
N PRO A 100 12.59 -1.12 -11.27
CA PRO A 100 12.30 -2.56 -11.37
C PRO A 100 10.93 -2.90 -10.79
N LEU A 101 10.19 -3.81 -11.43
CA LEU A 101 8.85 -4.25 -11.01
C LEU A 101 8.78 -4.62 -9.51
N SER A 102 9.81 -5.29 -9.00
CA SER A 102 9.87 -5.69 -7.58
C SER A 102 9.97 -4.51 -6.60
N LYS A 103 10.32 -3.32 -7.08
CA LYS A 103 10.45 -2.08 -6.30
C LYS A 103 9.30 -1.10 -6.57
N GLN A 104 8.48 -1.37 -7.57
CA GLN A 104 7.33 -0.53 -7.88
C GLN A 104 6.27 -0.66 -6.78
N ARG A 105 5.95 0.45 -6.15
CA ARG A 105 4.93 0.51 -5.10
C ARG A 105 4.14 1.80 -5.25
N VAL A 106 2.84 1.67 -5.24
CA VAL A 106 1.90 2.80 -5.19
C VAL A 106 1.32 2.83 -3.78
N GLY A 107 1.60 3.91 -3.08
CA GLY A 107 1.12 4.08 -1.71
C GLY A 107 1.31 5.52 -1.24
N PRO A 108 0.93 5.86 0.00
CA PRO A 108 1.26 7.15 0.57
C PRO A 108 2.77 7.36 0.43
N LEU A 109 3.14 8.50 -0.14
CA LEU A 109 4.52 8.84 -0.49
C LEU A 109 5.47 8.64 0.70
N PRO A 110 6.21 7.53 0.79
CA PRO A 110 7.31 7.48 1.72
C PRO A 110 8.45 8.32 1.15
N LEU A 111 9.18 8.98 2.02
CA LEU A 111 10.38 9.78 1.67
C LEU A 111 11.36 9.01 0.76
N SER A 112 11.42 7.69 0.90
CA SER A 112 12.24 6.81 0.06
C SER A 112 11.90 6.81 -1.44
N ASN A 113 10.73 7.33 -1.83
CA ASN A 113 10.26 7.35 -3.22
C ASN A 113 10.24 8.75 -3.84
N ALA A 114 10.78 9.76 -3.16
CA ALA A 114 10.85 11.13 -3.66
C ALA A 114 11.63 11.25 -4.98
N GLY A 115 12.68 10.43 -5.14
CA GLY A 115 13.44 10.34 -6.40
C GLY A 115 12.57 9.91 -7.56
N HIS A 116 11.80 8.86 -7.40
CA HIS A 116 10.88 8.38 -8.45
C HIS A 116 9.79 9.41 -8.78
N LEU A 117 9.32 10.15 -7.77
CA LEU A 117 8.34 11.21 -7.99
C LEU A 117 8.94 12.35 -8.80
N ARG A 118 10.19 12.75 -8.50
CA ARG A 118 10.90 13.80 -9.23
C ARG A 118 11.13 13.43 -10.70
N GLU A 119 11.51 12.18 -10.95
CA GLU A 119 11.81 11.69 -12.30
C GLU A 119 10.55 11.39 -13.10
N GLY A 120 9.58 10.74 -12.48
CA GLY A 120 8.35 10.33 -13.15
C GLY A 120 7.30 11.44 -13.29
N TRP A 121 7.25 12.36 -12.31
CA TRP A 121 6.23 13.41 -12.24
C TRP A 121 6.80 14.73 -11.76
N PRO A 122 7.69 15.38 -12.55
CA PRO A 122 8.44 16.57 -12.13
C PRO A 122 7.53 17.75 -11.75
N GLU A 123 6.41 17.95 -12.43
CA GLU A 123 5.46 19.00 -12.10
C GLU A 123 4.79 18.77 -10.73
N MET A 124 4.38 17.54 -10.47
CA MET A 124 3.80 17.16 -9.17
C MET A 124 4.85 17.33 -8.06
N TYR A 125 6.07 16.87 -8.29
CA TYR A 125 7.18 17.07 -7.35
C TYR A 125 7.41 18.54 -7.04
N SER A 126 7.49 19.40 -8.07
CA SER A 126 7.68 20.84 -7.91
C SER A 126 6.55 21.48 -7.10
N ARG A 127 5.30 21.10 -7.35
CA ARG A 127 4.14 21.59 -6.58
C ARG A 127 4.20 21.16 -5.12
N LEU A 128 4.65 19.94 -4.83
CA LEU A 128 4.81 19.45 -3.46
C LEU A 128 5.94 20.17 -2.74
N VAL A 129 7.09 20.37 -3.40
CA VAL A 129 8.22 21.15 -2.84
C VAL A 129 7.80 22.59 -2.56
N ALA A 130 7.09 23.24 -3.50
CA ALA A 130 6.59 24.60 -3.30
C ALA A 130 5.63 24.72 -2.12
N ARG A 131 4.82 23.70 -1.88
CA ARG A 131 3.82 23.69 -0.80
C ARG A 131 4.39 23.32 0.58
N TYR A 132 5.35 22.40 0.62
CA TYR A 132 5.80 21.77 1.87
C TYR A 132 7.29 21.95 2.17
N GLY A 133 8.03 22.58 1.25
CA GLY A 133 9.47 22.77 1.35
C GLY A 133 10.28 21.53 0.95
N SER A 134 11.54 21.76 0.56
CA SER A 134 12.46 20.69 0.13
C SER A 134 12.96 19.80 1.29
N SER A 135 12.89 20.29 2.52
CA SER A 135 13.30 19.53 3.72
C SER A 135 12.38 18.38 4.09
N CYS A 136 11.26 18.23 3.42
CA CYS A 136 10.29 17.15 3.64
C CYS A 136 10.55 15.92 2.74
N TRP A 137 11.58 15.95 1.86
CA TRP A 137 11.83 14.94 0.81
C TRP A 137 13.27 14.43 0.80
#